data_ea37a65fd826bbe50c5897167d5f865e
#
_entry.id   ea37a65fd826bbe50c5897167d5f865e
#
_cell.length_a   1.000
_cell.length_b   1.000
_cell.length_c   1.000
_cell.angle_alpha   90.00
_cell.angle_beta   90.00
_cell.angle_gamma   90.00
#
_symmetry.space_group_name_H-M   'P 1'
#
loop_
_entity.id
_entity.type
_entity.pdbx_description
1 polymer ?
#
loop_
_entity_poly.entity_id
_entity_poly.type
_entity_poly.pdbx_seq_one_letter_code
_entity_poly.pdbx_strand_id
1 'polypeptide(L)'
;MKHTQSVAYVRHMGKYEYKMQRLFLRHVLAEGARIEADRSQANYLMNVLRMKDGDYLLVFNGNHGEWLAKISSGSRRDCTLQVMEHTREQTEHNDLIYLFAPLKHARLDYMVQKAVEMGVGSLQPVMTQHTQSSRINLERMEANVIEAAEQCGILSIPEVIGPQSLKDVLAEWPQMHPDRRLLFCDEAEGTHNPLLTLAQMKEAGPQPLAVIVGPEGGFSDDERSHLRGLDFVTAIPLGPRILRADTAAVAALTIIQATVGDWR
;
A
#
# COMPACT_ATOMS: atom_id res chain seq x y z
N MET A 1 21.43 -16.79 31.59
CA MET A 1 21.39 -17.70 30.42
C MET A 1 20.24 -17.46 29.43
N LYS A 2 19.12 -16.78 29.80
CA LYS A 2 18.00 -16.47 28.85
C LYS A 2 18.29 -15.30 27.90
N HIS A 3 19.16 -14.36 28.25
CA HIS A 3 19.48 -13.19 27.42
C HIS A 3 20.33 -13.52 26.19
N THR A 4 21.24 -14.51 26.31
CA THR A 4 22.13 -14.90 25.21
C THR A 4 21.42 -15.69 24.11
N GLN A 5 20.32 -16.37 24.43
CA GLN A 5 19.50 -17.09 23.44
C GLN A 5 18.67 -16.13 22.55
N SER A 6 18.22 -14.99 23.11
CA SER A 6 17.42 -14.00 22.36
C SER A 6 18.25 -13.28 21.30
N VAL A 7 19.47 -12.86 21.62
CA VAL A 7 20.37 -12.17 20.68
C VAL A 7 20.89 -13.14 19.60
N ALA A 8 21.15 -14.41 19.95
CA ALA A 8 21.53 -15.44 18.98
C ALA A 8 20.38 -15.79 18.03
N TYR A 9 19.12 -15.74 18.51
CA TYR A 9 17.94 -15.97 17.69
C TYR A 9 17.78 -14.89 16.61
N VAL A 10 17.96 -13.62 17.00
CA VAL A 10 17.87 -12.49 16.05
C VAL A 10 18.99 -12.50 15.01
N ARG A 11 20.21 -12.87 15.36
CA ARG A 11 21.37 -12.96 14.42
C ARG A 11 21.24 -14.04 13.35
N HIS A 12 20.36 -15.04 13.55
CA HIS A 12 20.06 -16.10 12.57
C HIS A 12 18.75 -15.84 11.80
N MET A 13 18.08 -14.71 12.05
CA MET A 13 16.87 -14.33 11.32
C MET A 13 17.25 -14.05 9.88
N GLY A 14 16.90 -14.96 9.00
CA GLY A 14 16.94 -14.73 7.56
C GLY A 14 16.07 -13.52 7.21
N LYS A 15 16.37 -12.90 6.08
CA LYS A 15 15.80 -11.64 5.55
C LYS A 15 14.25 -11.53 5.61
N TYR A 16 13.54 -12.61 5.97
CA TYR A 16 12.07 -12.70 6.00
C TYR A 16 11.58 -13.67 7.09
N GLU A 17 11.62 -13.27 8.35
CA GLU A 17 10.91 -14.06 9.36
C GLU A 17 9.47 -13.54 9.51
N TYR A 18 8.55 -14.18 8.79
CA TYR A 18 7.11 -13.88 8.80
C TYR A 18 6.41 -14.21 10.13
N LYS A 19 7.10 -14.84 11.06
CA LYS A 19 6.51 -15.34 12.32
C LYS A 19 6.43 -14.29 13.42
N MET A 20 7.27 -13.26 13.38
CA MET A 20 7.30 -12.24 14.41
C MET A 20 6.27 -11.16 14.12
N GLN A 21 5.50 -10.79 15.13
CA GLN A 21 4.50 -9.73 15.01
C GLN A 21 5.16 -8.39 14.70
N ARG A 22 4.56 -7.60 13.82
CA ARG A 22 4.97 -6.23 13.49
C ARG A 22 3.95 -5.24 14.02
N LEU A 23 4.43 -4.05 14.41
CA LEU A 23 3.59 -2.96 14.87
C LEU A 23 4.12 -1.64 14.33
N PHE A 24 3.24 -0.87 13.69
CA PHE A 24 3.54 0.49 13.27
C PHE A 24 3.44 1.46 14.44
N LEU A 25 4.44 2.34 14.60
CA LEU A 25 4.51 3.33 15.67
C LEU A 25 4.73 4.73 15.08
N ARG A 26 3.96 5.71 15.51
CA ARG A 26 4.13 7.12 15.09
C ARG A 26 5.19 7.86 15.93
N HIS A 27 6.27 7.18 16.31
CA HIS A 27 7.32 7.70 17.18
C HIS A 27 8.69 7.57 16.50
N VAL A 28 9.64 8.39 16.91
CA VAL A 28 11.04 8.23 16.48
C VAL A 28 11.57 6.92 17.07
N LEU A 29 12.14 6.08 16.20
CA LEU A 29 12.77 4.82 16.59
C LEU A 29 14.28 4.99 16.68
N ALA A 30 14.84 4.67 17.84
CA ALA A 30 16.28 4.66 18.10
C ALA A 30 16.58 3.65 19.19
N GLU A 31 17.79 3.10 19.21
CA GLU A 31 18.23 2.15 20.22
C GLU A 31 18.05 2.72 21.65
N GLY A 32 17.45 1.94 22.52
CA GLY A 32 17.17 2.31 23.92
C GLY A 32 15.92 3.17 24.10
N ALA A 33 15.27 3.64 23.04
CA ALA A 33 14.04 4.43 23.15
C ALA A 33 12.94 3.64 23.87
N ARG A 34 12.19 4.33 24.74
CA ARG A 34 11.00 3.82 25.40
C ARG A 34 9.77 4.50 24.84
N ILE A 35 8.85 3.70 24.33
CA ILE A 35 7.65 4.18 23.63
C ILE A 35 6.42 3.64 24.36
N GLU A 36 5.55 4.53 24.76
CA GLU A 36 4.24 4.17 25.28
C GLU A 36 3.30 3.88 24.11
N ALA A 37 2.86 2.64 24.00
CA ALA A 37 1.86 2.25 23.03
C ALA A 37 0.52 2.92 23.38
N ASP A 38 -0.19 3.40 22.36
CA ASP A 38 -1.52 3.95 22.57
C ASP A 38 -2.50 2.85 23.08
N ARG A 39 -3.69 3.29 23.49
CA ARG A 39 -4.69 2.37 24.08
C ARG A 39 -5.11 1.26 23.11
N SER A 40 -5.20 1.55 21.81
CA SER A 40 -5.57 0.57 20.79
C SER A 40 -4.45 -0.45 20.60
N GLN A 41 -3.21 0.03 20.48
CA GLN A 41 -2.00 -0.80 20.38
C GLN A 41 -1.80 -1.66 21.61
N ALA A 42 -1.93 -1.10 22.82
CA ALA A 42 -1.83 -1.86 24.05
C ALA A 42 -2.91 -2.97 24.12
N ASN A 43 -4.16 -2.65 23.77
CA ASN A 43 -5.23 -3.63 23.68
C ASN A 43 -4.92 -4.73 22.65
N TYR A 44 -4.41 -4.37 21.47
CA TYR A 44 -4.04 -5.32 20.43
C TYR A 44 -2.94 -6.27 20.91
N LEU A 45 -1.84 -5.75 21.43
CA LEU A 45 -0.72 -6.55 21.91
C LEU A 45 -1.13 -7.48 23.08
N MET A 46 -1.79 -6.92 24.09
CA MET A 46 -2.03 -7.64 25.35
C MET A 46 -3.27 -8.52 25.33
N ASN A 47 -4.33 -8.13 24.63
CA ASN A 47 -5.61 -8.85 24.63
C ASN A 47 -5.82 -9.71 23.37
N VAL A 48 -5.51 -9.17 22.19
CA VAL A 48 -5.71 -9.89 20.93
C VAL A 48 -4.57 -10.87 20.70
N LEU A 49 -3.34 -10.39 20.70
CA LEU A 49 -2.15 -11.21 20.53
C LEU A 49 -1.72 -11.96 21.78
N ARG A 50 -2.22 -11.56 22.96
CA ARG A 50 -1.93 -12.16 24.27
C ARG A 50 -0.44 -12.19 24.61
N MET A 51 0.28 -11.17 24.13
CA MET A 51 1.69 -11.00 24.47
C MET A 51 1.86 -10.63 25.93
N LYS A 52 3.04 -10.87 26.45
CA LYS A 52 3.38 -10.69 27.86
C LYS A 52 4.59 -9.77 28.02
N ASP A 53 4.75 -9.27 29.23
CA ASP A 53 5.97 -8.59 29.62
C ASP A 53 7.20 -9.48 29.35
N GLY A 54 8.17 -8.90 28.66
CA GLY A 54 9.35 -9.63 28.21
C GLY A 54 9.29 -10.20 26.79
N ASP A 55 8.12 -10.25 26.15
CA ASP A 55 7.98 -10.70 24.76
C ASP A 55 8.56 -9.67 23.78
N TYR A 56 8.94 -10.14 22.60
CA TYR A 56 9.54 -9.35 21.54
C TYR A 56 8.63 -9.23 20.33
N LEU A 57 8.68 -8.07 19.68
CA LEU A 57 8.02 -7.80 18.42
C LEU A 57 8.91 -6.91 17.54
N LEU A 58 8.58 -6.82 16.26
CA LEU A 58 9.19 -5.86 15.34
C LEU A 58 8.38 -4.58 15.32
N VAL A 59 9.05 -3.44 15.29
CA VAL A 59 8.41 -2.12 15.18
C VAL A 59 9.01 -1.33 14.04
N PHE A 60 8.20 -0.50 13.38
CA PHE A 60 8.63 0.38 12.30
C PHE A 60 7.74 1.62 12.25
N ASN A 61 8.15 2.67 11.53
CA ASN A 61 7.42 3.93 11.46
C ASN A 61 7.40 4.59 10.08
N GLY A 62 7.85 3.90 9.06
CA GLY A 62 7.91 4.43 7.70
C GLY A 62 9.17 5.25 7.37
N ASN A 63 10.05 5.53 8.37
CA ASN A 63 11.19 6.43 8.18
C ASN A 63 12.51 5.92 8.75
N HIS A 64 12.47 5.06 9.77
CA HIS A 64 13.67 4.66 10.51
C HIS A 64 14.00 3.18 10.40
N GLY A 65 13.47 2.49 9.38
CA GLY A 65 13.63 1.06 9.22
C GLY A 65 12.82 0.24 10.23
N GLU A 66 13.19 -1.02 10.38
CA GLU A 66 12.56 -1.95 11.31
C GLU A 66 13.47 -2.21 12.51
N TRP A 67 12.88 -2.25 13.67
CA TRP A 67 13.58 -2.44 14.94
C TRP A 67 12.97 -3.59 15.75
N LEU A 68 13.82 -4.35 16.42
CA LEU A 68 13.37 -5.24 17.47
C LEU A 68 12.98 -4.43 18.70
N ALA A 69 11.81 -4.68 19.23
CA ALA A 69 11.37 -4.07 20.50
C ALA A 69 10.92 -5.15 21.49
N LYS A 70 11.01 -4.82 22.76
CA LYS A 70 10.60 -5.68 23.86
C LYS A 70 9.50 -5.00 24.66
N ILE A 71 8.46 -5.74 25.03
CA ILE A 71 7.48 -5.26 26.00
C ILE A 71 8.18 -5.17 27.36
N SER A 72 8.39 -3.97 27.87
CA SER A 72 9.12 -3.70 29.12
C SER A 72 8.21 -3.55 30.34
N SER A 73 6.97 -3.16 30.12
CA SER A 73 5.88 -3.25 31.08
C SER A 73 4.58 -3.29 30.29
N GLY A 74 3.67 -4.19 30.67
CA GLY A 74 2.43 -4.34 29.94
C GLY A 74 1.26 -4.69 30.83
N SER A 75 0.16 -3.98 30.62
CA SER A 75 -1.15 -4.27 31.15
C SER A 75 -2.19 -4.15 30.04
N ARG A 76 -3.44 -4.47 30.33
CA ARG A 76 -4.53 -4.31 29.34
C ARG A 76 -4.75 -2.87 28.89
N ARG A 77 -4.18 -1.88 29.57
CA ARG A 77 -4.41 -0.45 29.30
C ARG A 77 -3.13 0.30 28.99
N ASP A 78 -2.00 -0.17 29.48
CA ASP A 78 -0.71 0.48 29.37
C ASP A 78 0.32 -0.53 28.91
N CYS A 79 1.06 -0.23 27.86
CA CYS A 79 2.10 -1.08 27.32
C CYS A 79 3.28 -0.19 26.92
N THR A 80 4.43 -0.43 27.51
CA THR A 80 5.68 0.27 27.15
C THR A 80 6.55 -0.68 26.34
N LEU A 81 7.01 -0.21 25.22
CA LEU A 81 7.94 -0.89 24.33
C LEU A 81 9.33 -0.29 24.51
N GLN A 82 10.33 -1.11 24.68
CA GLN A 82 11.73 -0.73 24.66
C GLN A 82 12.33 -1.13 23.31
N VAL A 83 12.75 -0.14 22.52
CA VAL A 83 13.43 -0.36 21.24
C VAL A 83 14.85 -0.86 21.53
N MET A 84 15.26 -1.94 20.86
CA MET A 84 16.48 -2.68 21.18
C MET A 84 17.52 -2.60 20.06
N GLU A 85 17.24 -3.19 18.92
CA GLU A 85 18.19 -3.45 17.83
C GLU A 85 17.56 -3.12 16.49
N HIS A 86 18.33 -2.47 15.61
CA HIS A 86 17.94 -2.22 14.23
C HIS A 86 18.02 -3.53 13.43
N THR A 87 16.94 -3.95 12.81
CA THR A 87 16.83 -5.25 12.11
C THR A 87 16.87 -5.12 10.59
N ARG A 88 16.28 -4.06 10.03
CA ARG A 88 16.30 -3.78 8.59
C ARG A 88 16.36 -2.29 8.32
N GLU A 89 17.12 -1.92 7.29
CA GLU A 89 17.17 -0.55 6.77
C GLU A 89 15.80 -0.12 6.23
N GLN A 90 15.54 1.19 6.27
CA GLN A 90 14.36 1.75 5.66
C GLN A 90 14.39 1.50 4.14
N THR A 91 13.29 0.98 3.61
CA THR A 91 13.10 0.86 2.16
C THR A 91 12.61 2.19 1.59
N GLU A 92 13.04 2.51 0.37
CA GLU A 92 12.50 3.64 -0.37
C GLU A 92 10.99 3.51 -0.59
N HIS A 93 10.30 4.64 -0.67
CA HIS A 93 8.90 4.65 -1.05
C HIS A 93 8.77 4.28 -2.53
N ASN A 94 7.84 3.38 -2.83
CA ASN A 94 7.47 3.10 -4.20
C ASN A 94 6.75 4.32 -4.79
N ASP A 95 7.03 4.62 -6.06
CA ASP A 95 6.48 5.81 -6.72
C ASP A 95 5.20 5.52 -7.53
N LEU A 96 4.63 4.33 -7.43
CA LEU A 96 3.41 3.97 -8.15
C LEU A 96 2.17 4.56 -7.47
N ILE A 97 1.42 5.41 -8.17
CA ILE A 97 0.13 5.95 -7.70
C ILE A 97 -1.01 5.05 -8.19
N TYR A 98 -1.86 4.63 -7.27
CA TYR A 98 -3.07 3.90 -7.59
C TYR A 98 -4.31 4.77 -7.43
N LEU A 99 -4.95 5.11 -8.55
CA LEU A 99 -6.23 5.81 -8.62
C LEU A 99 -7.35 4.80 -8.79
N PHE A 100 -8.41 4.94 -8.04
CA PHE A 100 -9.51 3.99 -8.09
C PHE A 100 -10.87 4.63 -7.81
N ALA A 101 -11.89 4.15 -8.47
CA ALA A 101 -13.25 4.47 -8.08
C ALA A 101 -13.60 3.71 -6.78
N PRO A 102 -14.06 4.41 -5.73
CA PRO A 102 -14.35 3.79 -4.45
C PRO A 102 -15.40 2.69 -4.52
N LEU A 103 -15.08 1.55 -3.97
CA LEU A 103 -15.97 0.41 -3.82
C LEU A 103 -16.76 0.47 -2.50
N LYS A 104 -17.76 -0.39 -2.35
CA LYS A 104 -18.54 -0.47 -1.11
C LYS A 104 -17.78 -1.26 -0.03
N HIS A 105 -17.63 -0.64 1.15
CA HIS A 105 -17.19 -1.25 2.41
C HIS A 105 -16.09 -2.34 2.29
N ALA A 106 -16.44 -3.61 2.56
CA ALA A 106 -15.48 -4.71 2.65
C ALA A 106 -14.63 -4.92 1.38
N ARG A 107 -15.15 -4.58 0.20
CA ARG A 107 -14.35 -4.64 -1.03
C ARG A 107 -13.33 -3.51 -1.11
N LEU A 108 -13.67 -2.32 -0.60
CA LEU A 108 -12.74 -1.20 -0.52
C LEU A 108 -11.57 -1.56 0.42
N ASP A 109 -11.87 -2.10 1.61
CA ASP A 109 -10.85 -2.53 2.55
C ASP A 109 -9.91 -3.56 1.93
N TYR A 110 -10.49 -4.60 1.30
CA TYR A 110 -9.72 -5.63 0.60
C TYR A 110 -8.83 -5.05 -0.51
N MET A 111 -9.39 -4.16 -1.35
CA MET A 111 -8.65 -3.56 -2.46
C MET A 111 -7.50 -2.68 -1.97
N VAL A 112 -7.71 -1.89 -0.91
CA VAL A 112 -6.67 -1.07 -0.29
C VAL A 112 -5.54 -1.95 0.24
N GLN A 113 -5.86 -3.01 0.98
CA GLN A 113 -4.87 -3.96 1.49
C GLN A 113 -4.07 -4.59 0.34
N LYS A 114 -4.75 -5.06 -0.72
CA LYS A 114 -4.06 -5.67 -1.87
C LYS A 114 -3.21 -4.67 -2.66
N ALA A 115 -3.64 -3.42 -2.78
CA ALA A 115 -2.82 -2.38 -3.41
C ALA A 115 -1.52 -2.14 -2.64
N VAL A 116 -1.57 -2.10 -1.30
CA VAL A 116 -0.37 -2.03 -0.45
C VAL A 116 0.54 -3.24 -0.65
N GLU A 117 -0.02 -4.45 -0.61
CA GLU A 117 0.71 -5.71 -0.84
C GLU A 117 1.39 -5.75 -2.22
N MET A 118 0.77 -5.12 -3.22
CA MET A 118 1.30 -4.99 -4.58
C MET A 118 2.28 -3.81 -4.74
N GLY A 119 2.65 -3.13 -3.66
CA GLY A 119 3.71 -2.14 -3.66
C GLY A 119 3.32 -0.77 -4.23
N VAL A 120 2.09 -0.32 -4.06
CA VAL A 120 1.75 1.08 -4.41
C VAL A 120 2.36 2.04 -3.39
N GLY A 121 2.76 3.23 -3.86
CA GLY A 121 3.28 4.30 -2.99
C GLY A 121 2.20 5.28 -2.55
N SER A 122 1.12 5.42 -3.32
CA SER A 122 -0.01 6.28 -2.97
C SER A 122 -1.33 5.71 -3.45
N LEU A 123 -2.40 5.98 -2.69
CA LEU A 123 -3.77 5.57 -3.00
C LEU A 123 -4.66 6.81 -3.09
N GLN A 124 -5.29 7.02 -4.24
CA GLN A 124 -6.17 8.16 -4.46
C GLN A 124 -7.56 7.70 -4.91
N PRO A 125 -8.59 7.87 -4.07
CA PRO A 125 -9.97 7.68 -4.49
C PRO A 125 -10.38 8.71 -5.54
N VAL A 126 -10.96 8.26 -6.66
CA VAL A 126 -11.40 9.13 -7.76
C VAL A 126 -12.88 8.91 -8.04
N MET A 127 -13.66 10.00 -7.95
CA MET A 127 -15.09 9.96 -8.18
C MET A 127 -15.39 10.05 -9.67
N THR A 128 -15.93 8.97 -10.23
CA THR A 128 -16.37 8.86 -11.62
C THR A 128 -17.90 8.93 -11.70
N GLN A 129 -18.45 9.05 -12.90
CA GLN A 129 -19.90 9.13 -13.11
C GLN A 129 -20.66 7.91 -12.52
N HIS A 130 -20.08 6.72 -12.60
CA HIS A 130 -20.71 5.50 -12.13
C HIS A 130 -20.24 5.06 -10.73
N THR A 131 -19.51 5.91 -10.02
CA THR A 131 -19.11 5.66 -8.63
C THR A 131 -20.34 5.63 -7.73
N GLN A 132 -20.56 4.49 -7.06
CA GLN A 132 -21.72 4.32 -6.20
C GLN A 132 -21.49 4.77 -4.75
N SER A 133 -20.25 4.85 -4.31
CA SER A 133 -19.88 5.24 -2.93
C SER A 133 -19.57 6.72 -2.86
N SER A 134 -20.43 7.50 -2.17
CA SER A 134 -20.25 8.94 -2.02
C SER A 134 -19.46 9.35 -0.78
N ARG A 135 -19.22 8.43 0.16
CA ARG A 135 -18.49 8.70 1.40
C ARG A 135 -17.34 7.72 1.57
N ILE A 136 -16.15 8.27 1.77
CA ILE A 136 -14.94 7.51 2.05
C ILE A 136 -14.48 7.88 3.45
N ASN A 137 -14.22 6.86 4.26
CA ASN A 137 -13.59 7.04 5.55
C ASN A 137 -12.07 6.90 5.38
N LEU A 138 -11.37 8.04 5.31
CA LEU A 138 -9.93 8.07 5.13
C LEU A 138 -9.17 7.47 6.30
N GLU A 139 -9.63 7.70 7.54
CA GLU A 139 -9.02 7.10 8.74
C GLU A 139 -9.05 5.57 8.68
N ARG A 140 -10.18 4.98 8.23
CA ARG A 140 -10.29 3.54 8.02
C ARG A 140 -9.37 3.05 6.89
N MET A 141 -9.23 3.84 5.83
CA MET A 141 -8.34 3.50 4.72
C MET A 141 -6.87 3.52 5.16
N GLU A 142 -6.46 4.54 5.93
CA GLU A 142 -5.13 4.60 6.55
C GLU A 142 -4.89 3.41 7.49
N ALA A 143 -5.87 3.04 8.31
CA ALA A 143 -5.76 1.87 9.18
C ALA A 143 -5.55 0.57 8.39
N ASN A 144 -6.26 0.38 7.27
CA ASN A 144 -6.08 -0.77 6.38
C ASN A 144 -4.70 -0.77 5.70
N VAL A 145 -4.18 0.40 5.33
CA VAL A 145 -2.82 0.56 4.77
C VAL A 145 -1.78 0.11 5.78
N ILE A 146 -1.89 0.59 7.03
CA ILE A 146 -0.98 0.21 8.12
C ILE A 146 -1.05 -1.28 8.41
N GLU A 147 -2.27 -1.85 8.55
CA GLU A 147 -2.46 -3.28 8.79
C GLU A 147 -1.83 -4.14 7.69
N ALA A 148 -2.03 -3.78 6.43
CA ALA A 148 -1.42 -4.50 5.31
C ALA A 148 0.12 -4.41 5.34
N ALA A 149 0.67 -3.24 5.66
CA ALA A 149 2.11 -3.05 5.78
C ALA A 149 2.70 -3.91 6.93
N GLU A 150 2.03 -3.95 8.08
CA GLU A 150 2.42 -4.82 9.21
C GLU A 150 2.43 -6.30 8.82
N GLN A 151 1.38 -6.76 8.16
CA GLN A 151 1.24 -8.17 7.76
C GLN A 151 2.27 -8.59 6.69
N CYS A 152 2.57 -7.71 5.76
CA CYS A 152 3.45 -8.01 4.62
C CYS A 152 4.90 -7.57 4.83
N GLY A 153 5.21 -6.96 5.98
CA GLY A 153 6.57 -6.50 6.30
C GLY A 153 7.06 -5.37 5.40
N ILE A 154 6.15 -4.53 4.94
CA ILE A 154 6.42 -3.34 4.16
C ILE A 154 6.78 -2.21 5.13
N LEU A 155 7.93 -1.58 4.94
CA LEU A 155 8.42 -0.53 5.85
C LEU A 155 8.03 0.88 5.42
N SER A 156 7.78 1.09 4.13
CA SER A 156 7.27 2.35 3.58
C SER A 156 5.74 2.35 3.59
N ILE A 157 5.14 3.31 4.29
CA ILE A 157 3.67 3.40 4.37
C ILE A 157 3.15 4.20 3.18
N PRO A 158 2.31 3.61 2.32
CA PRO A 158 1.67 4.35 1.23
C PRO A 158 0.85 5.54 1.70
N GLU A 159 0.92 6.63 0.96
CA GLU A 159 0.13 7.82 1.22
C GLU A 159 -1.34 7.60 0.84
N VAL A 160 -2.24 8.05 1.71
CA VAL A 160 -3.68 8.08 1.45
C VAL A 160 -4.08 9.50 1.07
N ILE A 161 -4.38 9.70 -0.23
CA ILE A 161 -4.77 10.99 -0.77
C ILE A 161 -6.29 11.16 -0.65
N GLY A 162 -6.75 12.39 -0.43
CA GLY A 162 -8.17 12.70 -0.36
C GLY A 162 -8.91 12.44 -1.68
N PRO A 163 -10.24 12.17 -1.64
CA PRO A 163 -11.00 11.91 -2.84
C PRO A 163 -11.16 13.18 -3.70
N GLN A 164 -11.03 13.03 -5.02
CA GLN A 164 -11.26 14.07 -6.01
C GLN A 164 -12.17 13.57 -7.14
N SER A 165 -12.78 14.47 -7.91
CA SER A 165 -13.47 14.09 -9.13
C SER A 165 -12.46 13.67 -10.21
N LEU A 166 -12.82 12.71 -11.08
CA LEU A 166 -11.97 12.33 -12.21
C LEU A 166 -11.61 13.54 -13.06
N LYS A 167 -12.58 14.45 -13.29
CA LYS A 167 -12.38 15.66 -14.08
C LYS A 167 -11.28 16.56 -13.48
N ASP A 168 -11.32 16.78 -12.16
CA ASP A 168 -10.35 17.66 -11.50
C ASP A 168 -8.96 17.01 -11.48
N VAL A 169 -8.88 15.72 -11.15
CA VAL A 169 -7.62 14.94 -11.21
C VAL A 169 -6.96 15.07 -12.59
N LEU A 170 -7.72 14.86 -13.67
CA LEU A 170 -7.17 14.92 -15.04
C LEU A 170 -6.79 16.35 -15.45
N ALA A 171 -7.54 17.36 -15.01
CA ALA A 171 -7.24 18.76 -15.29
C ALA A 171 -5.96 19.25 -14.58
N GLU A 172 -5.73 18.80 -13.36
CA GLU A 172 -4.56 19.16 -12.54
C GLU A 172 -3.33 18.31 -12.88
N TRP A 173 -3.50 17.16 -13.54
CA TRP A 173 -2.46 16.16 -13.79
C TRP A 173 -1.17 16.72 -14.41
N PRO A 174 -1.21 17.53 -15.47
CA PRO A 174 0.02 18.04 -16.10
C PRO A 174 0.86 18.95 -15.20
N GLN A 175 0.22 19.58 -14.20
CA GLN A 175 0.89 20.46 -13.24
C GLN A 175 1.44 19.67 -12.05
N MET A 176 0.65 18.70 -11.54
CA MET A 176 1.02 17.91 -10.36
C MET A 176 1.97 16.76 -10.70
N HIS A 177 1.87 16.22 -11.91
CA HIS A 177 2.59 15.02 -12.33
C HIS A 177 3.11 15.14 -13.78
N PRO A 178 3.96 16.14 -14.11
CA PRO A 178 4.33 16.49 -15.50
C PRO A 178 4.96 15.32 -16.29
N ASP A 179 5.70 14.46 -15.61
CA ASP A 179 6.43 13.34 -16.22
C ASP A 179 5.79 11.96 -15.96
N ARG A 180 4.64 11.93 -15.28
CA ARG A 180 4.01 10.67 -14.87
C ARG A 180 3.02 10.18 -15.91
N ARG A 181 3.20 8.95 -16.35
CA ARG A 181 2.26 8.25 -17.24
C ARG A 181 1.11 7.65 -16.44
N LEU A 182 -0.12 7.89 -16.87
CA LEU A 182 -1.33 7.29 -16.31
C LEU A 182 -1.76 6.09 -17.15
N LEU A 183 -1.67 4.90 -16.59
CA LEU A 183 -2.16 3.67 -17.19
C LEU A 183 -3.67 3.55 -16.94
N PHE A 184 -4.44 3.60 -17.99
CA PHE A 184 -5.89 3.49 -17.92
C PHE A 184 -6.34 2.07 -18.21
N CYS A 185 -6.86 1.38 -17.19
CA CYS A 185 -7.40 0.03 -17.34
C CYS A 185 -8.76 0.12 -18.04
N ASP A 186 -8.76 -0.05 -19.36
CA ASP A 186 -9.96 0.08 -20.19
C ASP A 186 -10.46 -1.28 -20.67
N GLU A 187 -11.64 -1.67 -20.21
CA GLU A 187 -12.29 -2.94 -20.60
C GLU A 187 -12.69 -2.98 -22.09
N ALA A 188 -12.85 -1.81 -22.75
CA ALA A 188 -13.22 -1.70 -24.15
C ALA A 188 -11.99 -1.62 -25.10
N GLU A 189 -10.76 -1.66 -24.59
CA GLU A 189 -9.53 -1.61 -25.40
C GLU A 189 -9.31 -2.87 -26.28
N GLY A 190 -10.18 -3.85 -26.15
CA GLY A 190 -10.12 -5.07 -26.94
C GLY A 190 -9.24 -6.17 -26.30
N THR A 191 -8.74 -7.08 -27.17
CA THR A 191 -8.03 -8.29 -26.74
C THR A 191 -6.51 -8.20 -26.86
N HIS A 192 -5.94 -7.00 -27.01
CA HIS A 192 -4.50 -6.83 -27.07
C HIS A 192 -3.83 -7.27 -25.78
N ASN A 193 -2.64 -7.82 -25.91
CA ASN A 193 -1.87 -8.24 -24.74
C ASN A 193 -1.31 -7.00 -24.03
N PRO A 194 -1.69 -6.70 -22.77
CA PRO A 194 -1.18 -5.55 -22.03
C PRO A 194 0.35 -5.57 -21.85
N LEU A 195 0.94 -6.76 -21.84
CA LEU A 195 2.38 -6.92 -21.68
C LEU A 195 3.16 -6.34 -22.87
N LEU A 196 2.59 -6.26 -24.05
CA LEU A 196 3.27 -5.64 -25.21
C LEU A 196 3.41 -4.13 -25.00
N THR A 197 2.36 -3.47 -24.56
CA THR A 197 2.39 -2.03 -24.24
C THR A 197 3.38 -1.74 -23.10
N LEU A 198 3.34 -2.54 -22.03
CA LEU A 198 4.26 -2.38 -20.90
C LEU A 198 5.71 -2.68 -21.28
N ALA A 199 5.95 -3.65 -22.17
CA ALA A 199 7.30 -3.93 -22.67
C ALA A 199 7.87 -2.76 -23.48
N GLN A 200 7.06 -2.13 -24.34
CA GLN A 200 7.46 -0.92 -25.08
C GLN A 200 7.79 0.25 -24.14
N MET A 201 7.00 0.41 -23.07
CA MET A 201 7.28 1.42 -22.04
C MET A 201 8.61 1.12 -21.31
N LYS A 202 8.91 -0.15 -21.01
CA LYS A 202 10.17 -0.57 -20.41
C LYS A 202 11.37 -0.23 -21.30
N GLU A 203 11.23 -0.46 -22.60
CA GLU A 203 12.28 -0.13 -23.59
C GLU A 203 12.53 1.38 -23.70
N ALA A 204 11.49 2.20 -23.52
CA ALA A 204 11.60 3.66 -23.50
C ALA A 204 12.33 4.22 -22.26
N GLY A 205 12.52 3.39 -21.22
CA GLY A 205 13.21 3.74 -19.99
C GLY A 205 12.29 3.93 -18.78
N PRO A 206 12.88 4.03 -17.58
CA PRO A 206 12.11 4.22 -16.36
C PRO A 206 11.39 5.58 -16.36
N GLN A 207 10.12 5.55 -15.96
CA GLN A 207 9.29 6.74 -15.81
C GLN A 207 8.35 6.57 -14.63
N PRO A 208 7.94 7.66 -13.96
CA PRO A 208 6.92 7.62 -12.92
C PRO A 208 5.60 7.12 -13.48
N LEU A 209 4.93 6.23 -12.74
CA LEU A 209 3.69 5.60 -13.19
C LEU A 209 2.54 5.86 -12.22
N ALA A 210 1.36 5.92 -12.80
CA ALA A 210 0.11 5.79 -12.08
C ALA A 210 -0.80 4.83 -12.84
N VAL A 211 -1.74 4.23 -12.14
CA VAL A 211 -2.75 3.36 -12.74
C VAL A 211 -4.14 3.74 -12.24
N ILE A 212 -5.13 3.75 -13.12
CA ILE A 212 -6.52 4.01 -12.77
C ILE A 212 -7.41 2.82 -13.12
N VAL A 213 -8.22 2.42 -12.13
CA VAL A 213 -9.23 1.37 -12.27
C VAL A 213 -10.61 1.94 -11.94
N GLY A 214 -11.56 1.72 -12.84
CA GLY A 214 -12.93 2.22 -12.74
C GLY A 214 -13.80 1.46 -11.73
N PRO A 215 -15.04 1.93 -11.52
CA PRO A 215 -16.04 1.26 -10.70
C PRO A 215 -16.60 0.02 -11.40
N GLU A 216 -17.47 -0.73 -10.70
CA GLU A 216 -18.15 -1.91 -11.27
C GLU A 216 -19.00 -1.58 -12.50
N GLY A 217 -19.48 -0.34 -12.64
CA GLY A 217 -20.23 0.14 -13.82
C GLY A 217 -19.34 0.65 -14.95
N GLY A 218 -18.02 0.55 -14.82
CA GLY A 218 -17.06 1.08 -15.79
C GLY A 218 -17.02 2.61 -15.81
N PHE A 219 -16.24 3.17 -16.72
CA PHE A 219 -16.25 4.61 -17.05
C PHE A 219 -17.37 4.90 -18.04
N SER A 220 -17.95 6.10 -17.97
CA SER A 220 -18.88 6.55 -19.02
C SER A 220 -18.15 6.73 -20.36
N ASP A 221 -18.91 6.80 -21.46
CA ASP A 221 -18.33 6.99 -22.81
C ASP A 221 -17.59 8.33 -22.90
N ASP A 222 -18.09 9.37 -22.25
CA ASP A 222 -17.45 10.68 -22.20
C ASP A 222 -16.14 10.64 -21.39
N GLU A 223 -16.14 10.00 -20.22
CA GLU A 223 -14.94 9.82 -19.40
C GLU A 223 -13.87 8.99 -20.13
N ARG A 224 -14.30 7.93 -20.80
CA ARG A 224 -13.41 7.07 -21.59
C ARG A 224 -12.81 7.82 -22.77
N SER A 225 -13.63 8.55 -23.50
CA SER A 225 -13.18 9.37 -24.63
C SER A 225 -12.21 10.46 -24.19
N HIS A 226 -12.50 11.10 -23.06
CA HIS A 226 -11.62 12.10 -22.46
C HIS A 226 -10.27 11.50 -22.05
N LEU A 227 -10.26 10.40 -21.30
CA LEU A 227 -9.04 9.69 -20.89
C LEU A 227 -8.17 9.30 -22.08
N ARG A 228 -8.77 8.75 -23.14
CA ARG A 228 -8.04 8.34 -24.36
C ARG A 228 -7.47 9.52 -25.16
N GLY A 229 -8.04 10.69 -25.02
CA GLY A 229 -7.60 11.92 -25.69
C GLY A 229 -6.42 12.63 -25.03
N LEU A 230 -5.94 12.16 -23.85
CA LEU A 230 -4.88 12.82 -23.10
C LEU A 230 -3.51 12.20 -23.39
N ASP A 231 -2.53 13.02 -23.72
CA ASP A 231 -1.18 12.58 -24.12
C ASP A 231 -0.44 11.81 -23.02
N PHE A 232 -0.73 12.07 -21.75
CA PHE A 232 -0.12 11.40 -20.62
C PHE A 232 -0.83 10.08 -20.24
N VAL A 233 -1.91 9.71 -20.92
CA VAL A 233 -2.66 8.47 -20.68
C VAL A 233 -2.26 7.40 -21.67
N THR A 234 -2.17 6.17 -21.16
CA THR A 234 -1.98 4.96 -21.99
C THR A 234 -3.03 3.94 -21.58
N ALA A 235 -3.93 3.61 -22.50
CA ALA A 235 -4.94 2.58 -22.25
C ALA A 235 -4.32 1.18 -22.31
N ILE A 236 -4.66 0.34 -21.35
CA ILE A 236 -4.25 -1.06 -21.28
C ILE A 236 -5.45 -1.96 -21.01
N PRO A 237 -5.64 -3.06 -21.77
CA PRO A 237 -6.65 -4.05 -21.48
C PRO A 237 -6.18 -4.97 -20.36
N LEU A 238 -7.13 -5.57 -19.64
CA LEU A 238 -6.84 -6.59 -18.62
C LEU A 238 -7.32 -8.00 -19.05
N GLY A 239 -7.30 -8.25 -20.35
CA GLY A 239 -7.69 -9.52 -20.95
C GLY A 239 -9.15 -9.57 -21.41
N PRO A 240 -9.61 -10.72 -21.93
CA PRO A 240 -10.88 -10.83 -22.66
C PRO A 240 -12.12 -10.96 -21.75
N ARG A 241 -11.97 -10.92 -20.45
CA ARG A 241 -13.07 -11.07 -19.49
C ARG A 241 -13.30 -9.78 -18.73
N ILE A 242 -14.55 -9.47 -18.44
CA ILE A 242 -14.90 -8.41 -17.51
C ILE A 242 -14.45 -8.83 -16.12
N LEU A 243 -13.51 -8.07 -15.53
CA LEU A 243 -13.04 -8.25 -14.18
C LEU A 243 -13.83 -7.35 -13.21
N ARG A 244 -14.07 -7.84 -12.01
CA ARG A 244 -14.53 -6.95 -10.94
C ARG A 244 -13.41 -5.96 -10.59
N ALA A 245 -13.77 -4.76 -10.11
CA ALA A 245 -12.81 -3.70 -9.85
C ALA A 245 -11.68 -4.11 -8.88
N ASP A 246 -11.98 -4.88 -7.84
CA ASP A 246 -10.99 -5.46 -6.92
C ASP A 246 -10.05 -6.45 -7.61
N THR A 247 -10.57 -7.31 -8.47
CA THR A 247 -9.76 -8.23 -9.30
C THR A 247 -8.94 -7.47 -10.34
N ALA A 248 -9.53 -6.47 -10.99
CA ALA A 248 -8.85 -5.61 -11.96
C ALA A 248 -7.67 -4.87 -11.32
N ALA A 249 -7.83 -4.38 -10.10
CA ALA A 249 -6.76 -3.74 -9.31
C ALA A 249 -5.56 -4.69 -9.14
N VAL A 250 -5.79 -5.90 -8.62
CA VAL A 250 -4.73 -6.90 -8.40
C VAL A 250 -4.06 -7.29 -9.72
N ALA A 251 -4.86 -7.55 -10.77
CA ALA A 251 -4.34 -7.90 -12.08
C ALA A 251 -3.46 -6.80 -12.69
N ALA A 252 -3.96 -5.55 -12.68
CA ALA A 252 -3.23 -4.40 -13.22
C ALA A 252 -1.92 -4.17 -12.45
N LEU A 253 -1.98 -4.10 -11.13
CA LEU A 253 -0.79 -3.88 -10.29
C LEU A 253 0.23 -5.01 -10.48
N THR A 254 -0.21 -6.27 -10.55
CA THR A 254 0.68 -7.42 -10.79
C THR A 254 1.46 -7.28 -12.10
N ILE A 255 0.77 -7.01 -13.22
CA ILE A 255 1.44 -6.91 -14.52
C ILE A 255 2.36 -5.69 -14.61
N ILE A 256 1.98 -4.57 -13.97
CA ILE A 256 2.81 -3.36 -13.89
C ILE A 256 4.07 -3.66 -13.10
N GLN A 257 3.97 -4.19 -11.89
CA GLN A 257 5.11 -4.48 -11.03
C GLN A 257 6.06 -5.50 -11.65
N ALA A 258 5.52 -6.55 -12.28
CA ALA A 258 6.31 -7.59 -12.93
C ALA A 258 7.01 -7.13 -14.22
N THR A 259 6.54 -6.05 -14.87
CA THR A 259 7.07 -5.63 -16.17
C THR A 259 7.93 -4.37 -16.06
N VAL A 260 7.38 -3.31 -15.46
CA VAL A 260 7.99 -1.97 -15.38
C VAL A 260 8.20 -1.47 -13.96
N GLY A 261 7.72 -2.20 -12.96
CA GLY A 261 7.82 -1.85 -11.55
C GLY A 261 9.04 -2.45 -10.84
N ASP A 262 8.87 -2.82 -9.56
CA ASP A 262 9.94 -3.21 -8.64
C ASP A 262 10.18 -4.73 -8.51
N TRP A 263 9.35 -5.57 -9.15
CA TRP A 263 9.57 -7.03 -9.14
C TRP A 263 10.69 -7.40 -10.13
N ARG A 264 11.94 -7.34 -9.64
CA ARG A 264 13.16 -7.61 -10.41
C ARG A 264 13.91 -8.82 -9.87
#